data_61d21835517cc21ec58e9bf62d1392c9
#
_entry.id   61d21835517cc21ec58e9bf62d1392c9
#
_cell.length_a   1.000
_cell.length_b   1.000
_cell.length_c   1.000
_cell.angle_alpha   90.00
_cell.angle_beta   90.00
_cell.angle_gamma   90.00
#
_symmetry.space_group_name_H-M   'P 1'
#
loop_
_entity.id
_entity.type
_entity.pdbx_description
1 polymer ?
#
loop_
_entity_poly.entity_id
_entity_poly.type
_entity_poly.pdbx_seq_one_letter_code
_entity_poly.pdbx_strand_id
1 'polypeptide(L)'
;MHKPYLIDGLKFDMRIYVLVYGVDPLRVFVFREGLARFATEEYVGPYRNNLDNLYMHLTNYAINKNAENFEANEGSEDDDTGHKRSVSSVLKHIEDTEKDPKITTQTLWQQIDDIAVKTLISAAPQLCHSFRSL
;
A
#
# COMPACT_ATOMS: atom_id res chain seq x y z
N MET A 1 10.88 -0.84 -8.85
CA MET A 1 11.33 -0.84 -7.43
C MET A 1 12.36 -1.93 -7.30
N HIS A 2 13.48 -1.67 -6.64
CA HIS A 2 14.55 -2.65 -6.46
C HIS A 2 14.49 -3.16 -5.01
N LYS A 3 14.46 -4.49 -4.82
CA LYS A 3 14.34 -5.16 -3.52
C LYS A 3 13.12 -4.66 -2.71
N PRO A 4 11.89 -4.92 -3.15
CA PRO A 4 10.70 -4.61 -2.36
C PRO A 4 10.70 -5.42 -1.06
N TYR A 5 10.05 -4.90 -0.03
CA TYR A 5 9.71 -5.70 1.14
C TYR A 5 8.67 -6.76 0.72
N LEU A 6 8.86 -8.00 1.16
CA LEU A 6 7.99 -9.11 0.81
C LEU A 6 7.37 -9.70 2.08
N ILE A 7 6.13 -10.14 1.97
CA ILE A 7 5.45 -10.96 2.98
C ILE A 7 5.08 -12.27 2.30
N ASP A 8 5.43 -13.39 2.91
CA ASP A 8 5.24 -14.73 2.35
C ASP A 8 5.86 -14.90 0.94
N GLY A 9 6.97 -14.20 0.66
CA GLY A 9 7.59 -14.17 -0.67
C GLY A 9 6.86 -13.33 -1.71
N LEU A 10 5.71 -12.76 -1.37
CA LEU A 10 4.86 -12.01 -2.27
C LEU A 10 5.14 -10.51 -2.20
N LYS A 11 5.11 -9.87 -3.36
CA LYS A 11 5.10 -8.41 -3.46
C LYS A 11 3.71 -7.88 -3.14
N PHE A 12 3.64 -6.74 -2.45
CA PHE A 12 2.36 -6.10 -2.14
C PHE A 12 2.42 -4.59 -2.30
N ASP A 13 1.26 -3.96 -2.36
CA ASP A 13 1.08 -2.53 -2.23
C ASP A 13 0.00 -2.21 -1.19
N MET A 14 0.12 -1.04 -0.58
CA MET A 14 -0.88 -0.52 0.36
C MET A 14 -1.65 0.63 -0.27
N ARG A 15 -2.96 0.55 -0.26
CA ARG A 15 -3.86 1.63 -0.64
C ARG A 15 -4.30 2.37 0.61
N ILE A 16 -3.78 3.55 0.77
CA ILE A 16 -4.11 4.46 1.88
C ILE A 16 -5.06 5.54 1.36
N TYR A 17 -6.06 5.87 2.16
CA TYR A 17 -7.04 6.92 1.84
C TYR A 17 -6.65 8.20 2.54
N VAL A 18 -6.53 9.27 1.76
CA VAL A 18 -6.14 10.60 2.25
C VAL A 18 -7.21 11.60 1.81
N LEU A 19 -7.82 12.27 2.79
CA LEU A 19 -8.77 13.35 2.55
C LEU A 19 -8.05 14.69 2.64
N VAL A 20 -8.10 15.48 1.57
CA VAL A 20 -7.68 16.88 1.57
C VAL A 20 -8.93 17.72 1.81
N TYR A 21 -9.08 18.24 3.03
CA TYR A 21 -10.23 19.04 3.44
C TYR A 21 -10.10 20.52 3.04
N GLY A 22 -8.88 21.03 2.95
CA GLY A 22 -8.60 22.39 2.54
C GLY A 22 -7.17 22.52 2.01
N VAL A 23 -6.96 23.48 1.12
CA VAL A 23 -5.66 23.74 0.49
C VAL A 23 -4.98 25.02 0.99
N ASP A 24 -5.73 25.95 1.58
CA ASP A 24 -5.22 27.21 2.17
C ASP A 24 -6.04 27.60 3.40
N PRO A 25 -5.59 27.23 4.62
CA PRO A 25 -4.43 26.38 4.92
C PRO A 25 -4.64 24.92 4.49
N LEU A 26 -3.55 24.24 4.17
CA LEU A 26 -3.58 22.81 3.83
C LEU A 26 -4.03 21.99 5.04
N ARG A 27 -5.13 21.26 4.89
CA ARG A 27 -5.70 20.38 5.91
C ARG A 27 -5.87 18.98 5.34
N VAL A 28 -5.22 18.01 5.98
CA VAL A 28 -5.13 16.63 5.50
C VAL A 28 -5.53 15.67 6.61
N PHE A 29 -6.32 14.67 6.25
CA PHE A 29 -6.69 13.57 7.14
C PHE A 29 -6.28 12.26 6.46
N VAL A 30 -5.46 11.47 7.14
CA VAL A 30 -5.09 10.12 6.70
C VAL A 30 -5.98 9.13 7.45
N PHE A 31 -6.76 8.35 6.71
CA PHE A 31 -7.59 7.31 7.29
C PHE A 31 -6.70 6.17 7.82
N ARG A 32 -6.95 5.74 9.07
CA ARG A 32 -6.11 4.77 9.79
C ARG A 32 -6.47 3.32 9.45
N GLU A 33 -6.94 3.11 8.25
CA GLU A 33 -7.15 1.81 7.65
C GLU A 33 -7.01 1.93 6.13
N GLY A 34 -6.92 0.78 5.47
CA GLY A 34 -6.77 0.71 4.03
C GLY A 34 -6.73 -0.73 3.55
N LEU A 35 -6.28 -0.89 2.32
CA LEU A 35 -6.24 -2.17 1.66
C LEU A 35 -4.82 -2.51 1.23
N ALA A 36 -4.29 -3.64 1.69
CA ALA A 36 -3.08 -4.23 1.15
C ALA A 36 -3.45 -5.28 0.08
N ARG A 37 -2.83 -5.19 -1.08
CA ARG A 37 -3.05 -6.08 -2.22
C ARG A 37 -1.76 -6.81 -2.52
N PHE A 38 -1.85 -8.12 -2.65
CA PHE A 38 -0.71 -9.00 -2.89
C PHE A 38 -0.69 -9.48 -4.35
N ALA A 39 0.50 -9.65 -4.88
CA ALA A 39 0.73 -10.43 -6.08
C ALA A 39 0.37 -11.89 -5.82
N THR A 40 0.03 -12.65 -6.86
CA THR A 40 -0.38 -14.06 -6.73
C THR A 40 0.77 -15.02 -6.98
N GLU A 41 1.92 -14.52 -7.44
CA GLU A 41 3.13 -15.30 -7.62
C GLU A 41 4.29 -14.73 -6.82
N GLU A 42 5.17 -15.61 -6.34
CA GLU A 42 6.35 -15.24 -5.57
C GLU A 42 7.27 -14.31 -6.36
N TYR A 43 7.75 -13.27 -5.68
CA TYR A 43 8.64 -12.29 -6.27
C TYR A 43 10.08 -12.81 -6.31
N VAL A 44 10.55 -13.13 -7.48
CA VAL A 44 11.97 -13.25 -7.80
C VAL A 44 12.44 -11.97 -8.47
N GLY A 45 13.65 -11.53 -8.24
CA GLY A 45 14.16 -10.25 -8.77
C GLY A 45 13.84 -10.03 -10.26
N PRO A 46 13.82 -8.78 -10.75
CA PRO A 46 13.46 -8.50 -12.13
C PRO A 46 14.58 -8.92 -13.08
N TYR A 47 14.34 -9.97 -13.82
CA TYR A 47 15.20 -10.49 -14.89
C TYR A 47 14.53 -10.29 -16.25
N ARG A 48 15.32 -10.30 -17.33
CA ARG A 48 14.77 -10.11 -18.71
C ARG A 48 13.71 -11.13 -19.10
N ASN A 49 13.77 -12.32 -18.53
CA ASN A 49 12.86 -13.42 -18.84
C ASN A 49 11.58 -13.45 -18.00
N ASN A 50 11.42 -12.54 -17.02
CA ASN A 50 10.24 -12.51 -16.15
C ASN A 50 9.55 -11.13 -16.06
N LEU A 51 9.99 -10.17 -16.88
CA LEU A 51 9.38 -8.83 -16.88
C LEU A 51 7.92 -8.85 -17.35
N ASP A 52 7.54 -9.82 -18.14
CA ASP A 52 6.18 -9.98 -18.68
C ASP A 52 5.26 -10.76 -17.70
N ASN A 53 5.81 -11.26 -16.59
CA ASN A 53 5.02 -11.95 -15.58
C ASN A 53 4.22 -10.95 -14.75
N LEU A 54 2.98 -10.68 -15.17
CA LEU A 54 2.11 -9.71 -14.53
C LEU A 54 1.71 -10.12 -13.11
N TYR A 55 1.55 -11.42 -12.85
CA TYR A 55 1.10 -11.96 -11.57
C TYR A 55 2.16 -11.84 -10.46
N MET A 56 3.42 -11.74 -10.82
CA MET A 56 4.53 -11.50 -9.91
C MET A 56 4.78 -10.01 -9.67
N HIS A 57 4.58 -9.18 -10.72
CA HIS A 57 4.97 -7.77 -10.67
C HIS A 57 3.85 -6.82 -10.26
N LEU A 58 2.59 -7.15 -10.60
CA LEU A 58 1.43 -6.30 -10.39
C LEU A 58 0.51 -6.88 -9.29
N THR A 59 -0.02 -5.99 -8.50
CA THR A 59 -0.91 -6.29 -7.38
C THR A 59 -2.37 -5.93 -7.68
N ASN A 60 -2.66 -5.54 -8.93
CA ASN A 60 -3.98 -5.12 -9.37
C ASN A 60 -4.98 -6.29 -9.26
N TYR A 61 -6.07 -6.11 -8.53
CA TYR A 61 -7.12 -7.12 -8.41
C TYR A 61 -7.66 -7.59 -9.77
N ALA A 62 -7.88 -6.67 -10.71
CA ALA A 62 -8.40 -7.01 -12.04
C ALA A 62 -7.51 -7.99 -12.82
N ILE A 63 -6.21 -8.01 -12.54
CA ILE A 63 -5.23 -8.92 -13.13
C ILE A 63 -5.20 -10.21 -12.31
N ASN A 64 -4.94 -10.09 -11.01
CA ASN A 64 -4.67 -11.21 -10.13
C ASN A 64 -5.89 -12.14 -9.90
N LYS A 65 -7.12 -11.62 -9.98
CA LYS A 65 -8.35 -12.45 -9.86
C LYS A 65 -8.45 -13.59 -10.89
N ASN A 66 -7.69 -13.51 -11.98
CA ASN A 66 -7.66 -14.54 -13.02
C ASN A 66 -6.48 -15.52 -12.86
N ALA A 67 -5.64 -15.34 -11.86
CA ALA A 67 -4.55 -16.26 -11.57
C ALA A 67 -5.11 -17.55 -10.93
N GLU A 68 -4.52 -18.69 -11.29
CA GLU A 68 -4.93 -19.99 -10.72
C GLU A 68 -4.74 -20.04 -9.20
N ASN A 69 -3.75 -19.32 -8.68
CA ASN A 69 -3.42 -19.25 -7.26
C ASN A 69 -4.13 -18.10 -6.52
N PHE A 70 -5.15 -17.48 -7.11
CA PHE A 70 -5.84 -16.39 -6.46
C PHE A 70 -6.75 -16.91 -5.33
N GLU A 71 -6.46 -16.47 -4.10
CA GLU A 71 -7.29 -16.73 -2.92
C GLU A 71 -8.11 -15.48 -2.59
N ALA A 72 -9.43 -15.59 -2.74
CA ALA A 72 -10.36 -14.58 -2.28
C ALA A 72 -10.62 -14.76 -0.78
N ASN A 73 -10.72 -13.66 -0.03
CA ASN A 73 -11.16 -13.73 1.37
C ASN A 73 -12.65 -14.06 1.38
N GLU A 74 -13.02 -15.20 1.96
CA GLU A 74 -14.39 -15.70 2.02
C GLU A 74 -15.20 -15.19 3.23
N GLY A 75 -14.75 -14.13 3.91
CA GLY A 75 -15.49 -13.57 5.05
C GLY A 75 -14.81 -12.36 5.66
N SER A 76 -15.56 -11.64 6.48
CA SER A 76 -15.09 -10.44 7.20
C SER A 76 -14.16 -10.73 8.40
N GLU A 77 -13.86 -12.00 8.69
CA GLU A 77 -13.06 -12.40 9.85
C GLU A 77 -11.60 -12.75 9.49
N ASP A 78 -11.28 -12.96 8.19
CA ASP A 78 -9.93 -13.32 7.73
C ASP A 78 -9.23 -12.12 7.05
N ASP A 79 -9.02 -11.04 7.81
CA ASP A 79 -8.24 -9.88 7.31
C ASP A 79 -6.74 -10.16 7.17
N ASP A 80 -6.27 -11.33 7.62
CA ASP A 80 -4.85 -11.67 7.73
C ASP A 80 -4.37 -12.64 6.64
N THR A 81 -5.26 -13.18 5.83
CA THR A 81 -4.96 -14.20 4.82
C THR A 81 -5.39 -13.77 3.41
N GLY A 82 -5.02 -14.56 2.41
CA GLY A 82 -5.35 -14.28 1.02
C GLY A 82 -4.57 -13.12 0.40
N HIS A 83 -4.97 -12.76 -0.83
CA HIS A 83 -4.30 -11.73 -1.63
C HIS A 83 -4.85 -10.31 -1.40
N LYS A 84 -5.73 -10.15 -0.42
CA LYS A 84 -6.36 -8.89 -0.05
C LYS A 84 -6.49 -8.84 1.47
N ARG A 85 -5.64 -8.03 2.12
CA ARG A 85 -5.58 -7.93 3.59
C ARG A 85 -5.83 -6.50 4.03
N SER A 86 -6.22 -6.28 5.30
CA SER A 86 -6.28 -4.94 5.87
C SER A 86 -4.87 -4.35 6.02
N VAL A 87 -4.73 -3.02 5.95
CA VAL A 87 -3.44 -2.38 6.21
C VAL A 87 -3.02 -2.59 7.66
N SER A 88 -3.95 -2.54 8.60
CA SER A 88 -3.67 -2.76 10.03
C SER A 88 -3.07 -4.14 10.28
N SER A 89 -3.60 -5.18 9.65
CA SER A 89 -3.06 -6.53 9.72
C SER A 89 -1.63 -6.61 9.18
N VAL A 90 -1.39 -6.03 8.01
CA VAL A 90 -0.05 -6.02 7.39
C VAL A 90 0.97 -5.26 8.25
N LEU A 91 0.61 -4.09 8.79
CA LEU A 91 1.52 -3.33 9.65
C LEU A 91 1.85 -4.08 10.94
N LYS A 92 0.85 -4.76 11.53
CA LYS A 92 1.06 -5.61 12.70
C LYS A 92 1.97 -6.80 12.38
N HIS A 93 1.74 -7.47 11.24
CA HIS A 93 2.61 -8.56 10.78
C HIS A 93 4.07 -8.10 10.61
N ILE A 94 4.29 -6.91 10.05
CA ILE A 94 5.64 -6.32 9.92
C ILE A 94 6.26 -6.08 11.29
N GLU A 95 5.51 -5.49 12.23
CA GLU A 95 5.96 -5.23 13.61
C GLU A 95 6.33 -6.52 14.33
N ASP A 96 5.52 -7.58 14.20
CA ASP A 96 5.72 -8.86 14.85
C ASP A 96 6.91 -9.66 14.24
N THR A 97 7.20 -9.44 12.96
CA THR A 97 8.23 -10.19 12.22
C THR A 97 9.60 -9.52 12.29
N GLU A 98 9.62 -8.18 12.30
CA GLU A 98 10.85 -7.41 12.32
C GLU A 98 11.48 -7.40 13.71
N LYS A 99 12.82 -7.57 13.74
CA LYS A 99 13.59 -7.59 15.00
C LYS A 99 14.03 -6.20 15.45
N ASP A 100 13.89 -5.18 14.60
CA ASP A 100 14.26 -3.81 14.95
C ASP A 100 13.14 -3.18 15.81
N PRO A 101 13.42 -2.84 17.08
CA PRO A 101 12.41 -2.25 17.98
C PRO A 101 11.93 -0.86 17.53
N LYS A 102 12.54 -0.27 16.50
CA LYS A 102 12.09 0.98 15.90
C LYS A 102 10.99 0.77 14.86
N ILE A 103 10.80 -0.46 14.39
CA ILE A 103 9.75 -0.81 13.44
C ILE A 103 8.51 -1.20 14.22
N THR A 104 7.62 -0.26 14.40
CA THR A 104 6.33 -0.46 15.07
C THR A 104 5.21 0.03 14.17
N THR A 105 4.00 -0.47 14.40
CA THR A 105 2.80 0.02 13.69
C THR A 105 2.69 1.55 13.76
N GLN A 106 3.03 2.14 14.91
CA GLN A 106 3.02 3.59 15.08
C GLN A 106 4.05 4.30 14.19
N THR A 107 5.30 3.81 14.15
CA THR A 107 6.36 4.42 13.33
C THR A 107 6.10 4.24 11.83
N LEU A 108 5.51 3.13 11.44
CA LEU A 108 5.08 2.89 10.07
C LEU A 108 3.98 3.88 9.64
N TRP A 109 2.97 4.12 10.50
CA TRP A 109 1.96 5.14 10.23
C TRP A 109 2.56 6.55 10.15
N GLN A 110 3.54 6.89 10.99
CA GLN A 110 4.24 8.18 10.89
C GLN A 110 4.95 8.35 9.54
N GLN A 111 5.56 7.29 9.01
CA GLN A 111 6.17 7.33 7.68
C GLN A 111 5.12 7.50 6.56
N ILE A 112 3.97 6.85 6.68
CA ILE A 112 2.84 7.02 5.75
C ILE A 112 2.34 8.46 5.77
N ASP A 113 2.14 9.04 6.96
CA ASP A 113 1.76 10.44 7.12
C ASP A 113 2.75 11.39 6.48
N ASP A 114 4.04 11.17 6.72
CA ASP A 114 5.12 12.00 6.17
C ASP A 114 5.12 11.98 4.64
N ILE A 115 4.95 10.80 4.03
CA ILE A 115 4.84 10.66 2.57
C ILE A 115 3.61 11.39 2.04
N ALA A 116 2.45 11.22 2.68
CA ALA A 116 1.20 11.86 2.28
C ALA A 116 1.34 13.41 2.33
N VAL A 117 1.86 13.93 3.43
CA VAL A 117 2.06 15.38 3.63
C VAL A 117 3.05 15.94 2.61
N LYS A 118 4.21 15.32 2.43
CA LYS A 118 5.23 15.76 1.45
C LYS A 118 4.69 15.76 0.03
N THR A 119 3.92 14.73 -0.34
CA THR A 119 3.29 14.64 -1.66
C THR A 119 2.31 15.80 -1.87
N LEU A 120 1.47 16.08 -0.89
CA LEU A 120 0.46 17.14 -0.99
C LEU A 120 1.08 18.55 -0.95
N ILE A 121 2.12 18.77 -0.15
CA ILE A 121 2.85 20.06 -0.13
C ILE A 121 3.43 20.36 -1.51
N SER A 122 3.97 19.37 -2.19
CA SER A 122 4.52 19.55 -3.53
C SER A 122 3.48 19.99 -4.57
N ALA A 123 2.23 19.57 -4.41
CA ALA A 123 1.10 19.90 -5.28
C ALA A 123 0.29 21.11 -4.81
N ALA A 124 0.46 21.55 -3.56
CA ALA A 124 -0.35 22.60 -2.94
C ALA A 124 -0.44 23.91 -3.74
N PRO A 125 0.67 24.45 -4.33
CA PRO A 125 0.60 25.71 -5.11
C PRO A 125 -0.36 25.61 -6.28
N GLN A 126 -0.36 24.49 -7.01
CA GLN A 126 -1.24 24.26 -8.15
C GLN A 126 -2.69 24.07 -7.71
N LEU A 127 -2.90 23.32 -6.61
CA LEU A 127 -4.22 23.11 -6.03
C LEU A 127 -4.82 24.44 -5.56
N CYS A 128 -4.05 25.29 -4.85
CA CYS A 128 -4.49 26.61 -4.41
C CYS A 128 -4.90 27.51 -5.60
N HIS A 129 -4.11 27.49 -6.67
CA HIS A 129 -4.43 28.27 -7.87
C HIS A 129 -5.77 27.81 -8.46
N SER A 130 -5.96 26.50 -8.63
CA SER A 130 -7.20 25.96 -9.20
C SER A 130 -8.42 26.24 -8.32
N PHE A 131 -8.28 26.15 -7.00
CA PHE A 131 -9.37 26.43 -6.05
C PHE A 131 -9.78 27.90 -6.00
N ARG A 132 -8.86 28.84 -6.26
CA ARG A 132 -9.17 30.29 -6.30
C ARG A 132 -9.73 30.74 -7.64
N SER A 133 -9.67 29.87 -8.66
CA SER A 133 -10.16 30.15 -10.02
C SER A 133 -11.58 29.62 -10.27
N LEU A 134 -12.17 28.92 -9.27
CA LEU A 134 -13.56 28.48 -9.23
C LEU A 134 -14.44 29.49 -8.51
#